data_0bab2b32d49f1b019a93be8b09d16f9c
#
_entry.id   0bab2b32d49f1b019a93be8b09d16f9c
#
_cell.length_a   1.000
_cell.length_b   1.000
_cell.length_c   1.000
_cell.angle_alpha   90.00
_cell.angle_beta   90.00
_cell.angle_gamma   90.00
#
_symmetry.space_group_name_H-M   'P 1'
#
loop_
_entity.id
_entity.type
_entity.pdbx_description
1 polymer ?
#
loop_
_entity_poly.entity_id
_entity_poly.type
_entity_poly.pdbx_seq_one_letter_code
_entity_poly.pdbx_strand_id
1 'polypeptide(L)'
;MKYTVSPEVFQLNPELRFGIIVARGLKNRETAADETDRLRAAEENSRNTIKAEELKQQPIIAGYRGVLEKAGINPNKFVNSMEAMMKRVLKGNELPTINSLVDLCNAISLENQVSLGGHDLADIHEDLEVRFTSGNEKFLPFGASEYEPVEAGELVFTSGDVVQTRKWVWRQSELGKMTLGTTDVFFQLTGFDDSPDSPLSKALDALEEVLKERFGGTSQRFMVKPENPEIEF
;
A
#
# COMPACT_ATOMS: atom_id res chain seq x y z
N MET A 1 -4.72 14.09 -13.26
CA MET A 1 -4.65 12.62 -13.26
C MET A 1 -5.81 12.13 -12.41
N LYS A 2 -6.40 10.98 -12.77
CA LYS A 2 -7.55 10.42 -12.08
C LYS A 2 -7.17 9.11 -11.37
N TYR A 3 -7.79 8.84 -10.22
CA TYR A 3 -7.75 7.53 -9.58
C TYR A 3 -9.17 7.02 -9.41
N THR A 4 -9.41 5.77 -9.80
CA THR A 4 -10.74 5.15 -9.78
C THR A 4 -10.64 3.75 -9.16
N VAL A 5 -11.62 3.38 -8.35
CA VAL A 5 -11.84 2.00 -7.91
C VAL A 5 -13.10 1.49 -8.59
N SER A 6 -12.98 0.43 -9.37
CA SER A 6 -14.13 -0.08 -10.13
C SER A 6 -15.22 -0.63 -9.21
N PRO A 7 -16.50 -0.49 -9.59
CA PRO A 7 -17.63 -0.93 -8.76
C PRO A 7 -17.56 -2.42 -8.36
N GLU A 8 -17.01 -3.26 -9.22
CA GLU A 8 -16.83 -4.69 -8.96
C GLU A 8 -15.91 -4.96 -7.77
N VAL A 9 -14.94 -4.08 -7.51
CA VAL A 9 -14.03 -4.20 -6.35
C VAL A 9 -14.80 -3.97 -5.06
N PHE A 10 -15.67 -2.99 -5.01
CA PHE A 10 -16.53 -2.74 -3.85
C PHE A 10 -17.59 -3.83 -3.62
N GLN A 11 -17.97 -4.58 -4.68
CA GLN A 11 -18.86 -5.75 -4.53
C GLN A 11 -18.17 -6.91 -3.77
N LEU A 12 -16.83 -6.99 -3.81
CA LEU A 12 -16.08 -7.97 -3.02
C LEU A 12 -16.21 -7.69 -1.52
N ASN A 13 -16.17 -6.42 -1.14
CA ASN A 13 -16.45 -5.96 0.22
C ASN A 13 -16.89 -4.48 0.21
N PRO A 14 -18.16 -4.16 0.54
CA PRO A 14 -18.65 -2.79 0.53
C PRO A 14 -18.06 -1.89 1.64
N GLU A 15 -17.38 -2.49 2.61
CA GLU A 15 -16.66 -1.75 3.65
C GLU A 15 -15.25 -1.30 3.21
N LEU A 16 -14.80 -1.68 2.02
CA LEU A 16 -13.51 -1.23 1.49
C LEU A 16 -13.42 0.30 1.46
N ARG A 17 -12.29 0.80 1.97
CA ARG A 17 -11.93 2.22 1.99
C ARG A 17 -10.50 2.36 1.48
N PHE A 18 -10.30 3.31 0.58
CA PHE A 18 -8.98 3.65 0.07
C PHE A 18 -8.65 5.08 0.49
N GLY A 19 -7.77 5.20 1.46
CA GLY A 19 -7.19 6.48 1.86
C GLY A 19 -6.06 6.84 0.91
N ILE A 20 -6.14 7.98 0.27
CA ILE A 20 -5.16 8.44 -0.70
C ILE A 20 -4.48 9.70 -0.18
N ILE A 21 -3.15 9.75 -0.28
CA ILE A 21 -2.39 10.97 -0.12
C ILE A 21 -1.54 11.15 -1.38
N VAL A 22 -1.70 12.29 -2.03
CA VAL A 22 -0.84 12.70 -3.15
C VAL A 22 0.10 13.78 -2.64
N ALA A 23 1.38 13.45 -2.59
CA ALA A 23 2.42 14.38 -2.10
C ALA A 23 3.31 14.81 -3.25
N ARG A 24 3.73 16.09 -3.26
CA ARG A 24 4.56 16.68 -4.32
C ARG A 24 5.68 17.52 -3.72
N GLY A 25 6.84 17.51 -4.37
CA GLY A 25 8.01 18.27 -3.98
C GLY A 25 8.66 17.77 -2.70
N LEU A 26 8.55 16.47 -2.42
CA LEU A 26 9.19 15.83 -1.27
C LEU A 26 10.72 15.82 -1.43
N LYS A 27 11.41 15.82 -0.31
CA LYS A 27 12.88 15.68 -0.23
C LYS A 27 13.22 14.36 0.44
N ASN A 28 13.16 13.26 -0.34
CA ASN A 28 13.56 11.95 0.17
C ASN A 28 15.08 11.91 0.41
N ARG A 29 15.51 11.03 1.32
CA ARG A 29 16.91 10.92 1.75
C ARG A 29 17.17 9.52 2.35
N GLU A 30 18.43 9.28 2.69
CA GLU A 30 18.82 8.12 3.50
C GLU A 30 18.10 8.14 4.85
N THR A 31 17.82 6.96 5.38
CA THR A 31 17.11 6.78 6.66
C THR A 31 17.98 7.31 7.82
N ALA A 32 17.43 8.17 8.64
CA ALA A 32 18.08 8.66 9.84
C ALA A 32 17.98 7.64 11.00
N ALA A 33 18.82 7.81 12.01
CA ALA A 33 18.87 6.88 13.15
C ALA A 33 17.52 6.82 13.90
N ASP A 34 16.90 7.97 14.16
CA ASP A 34 15.62 8.05 14.84
C ASP A 34 14.44 7.42 14.04
N GLU A 35 14.54 7.41 12.71
CA GLU A 35 13.58 6.75 11.83
C GLU A 35 13.77 5.22 11.85
N THR A 36 15.02 4.78 11.87
CA THR A 36 15.34 3.37 12.11
C THR A 36 14.83 2.92 13.47
N ASP A 37 15.07 3.71 14.53
CA ASP A 37 14.59 3.42 15.88
C ASP A 37 13.05 3.31 15.92
N ARG A 38 12.32 4.19 15.23
CA ARG A 38 10.85 4.11 15.10
C ARG A 38 10.42 2.80 14.44
N LEU A 39 11.07 2.42 13.33
CA LEU A 39 10.77 1.16 12.65
C LEU A 39 11.01 -0.05 13.56
N ARG A 40 12.14 -0.09 14.28
CA ARG A 40 12.46 -1.15 15.24
C ARG A 40 11.45 -1.20 16.41
N ALA A 41 11.05 -0.04 16.91
CA ALA A 41 10.01 0.05 17.95
C ALA A 41 8.65 -0.49 17.46
N ALA A 42 8.25 -0.18 16.23
CA ALA A 42 7.03 -0.71 15.62
C ALA A 42 7.08 -2.24 15.45
N GLU A 43 8.24 -2.79 15.05
CA GLU A 43 8.46 -4.23 14.98
C GLU A 43 8.39 -4.90 16.36
N GLU A 44 9.02 -4.32 17.36
CA GLU A 44 8.98 -4.83 18.73
C GLU A 44 7.57 -4.81 19.31
N ASN A 45 6.85 -3.71 19.13
CA ASN A 45 5.46 -3.60 19.54
C ASN A 45 4.59 -4.69 18.87
N SER A 46 4.80 -4.93 17.58
CA SER A 46 4.09 -5.99 16.84
C SER A 46 4.36 -7.37 17.44
N ARG A 47 5.61 -7.67 17.79
CA ARG A 47 6.00 -8.94 18.45
C ARG A 47 5.38 -9.10 19.84
N ASN A 48 5.23 -8.00 20.58
CA ASN A 48 4.69 -8.00 21.93
C ASN A 48 3.16 -8.09 21.99
N THR A 49 2.49 -7.67 20.93
CA THR A 49 1.01 -7.51 20.90
C THR A 49 0.29 -8.58 20.08
N ILE A 50 0.98 -9.24 19.14
CA ILE A 50 0.36 -10.18 18.21
C ILE A 50 1.10 -11.52 18.24
N LYS A 51 0.36 -12.59 18.49
CA LYS A 51 0.89 -13.95 18.36
C LYS A 51 0.84 -14.40 16.89
N ALA A 52 1.86 -15.13 16.46
CA ALA A 52 1.98 -15.56 15.06
C ALA A 52 0.80 -16.42 14.59
N GLU A 53 0.25 -17.27 15.47
CA GLU A 53 -0.93 -18.10 15.22
C GLU A 53 -2.22 -17.30 15.07
N GLU A 54 -2.31 -16.10 15.65
CA GLU A 54 -3.47 -15.22 15.64
C GLU A 54 -3.42 -14.19 14.48
N LEU A 55 -2.31 -14.11 13.75
CA LEU A 55 -2.10 -13.09 12.71
C LEU A 55 -3.22 -13.07 11.65
N LYS A 56 -3.64 -14.24 11.18
CA LYS A 56 -4.67 -14.35 10.14
C LYS A 56 -6.07 -13.95 10.62
N GLN A 57 -6.30 -13.95 11.93
CA GLN A 57 -7.54 -13.56 12.58
C GLN A 57 -7.58 -12.08 12.94
N GLN A 58 -6.45 -11.36 12.83
CA GLN A 58 -6.48 -9.90 12.99
C GLN A 58 -7.49 -9.28 12.01
N PRO A 59 -8.41 -8.42 12.45
CA PRO A 59 -9.57 -7.99 11.66
C PRO A 59 -9.20 -7.47 10.26
N ILE A 60 -8.17 -6.65 10.18
CA ILE A 60 -7.75 -6.05 8.91
C ILE A 60 -7.09 -7.07 7.98
N ILE A 61 -6.30 -8.00 8.53
CA ILE A 61 -5.69 -9.10 7.77
C ILE A 61 -6.76 -10.05 7.24
N ALA A 62 -7.72 -10.40 8.09
CA ALA A 62 -8.88 -11.23 7.70
C ALA A 62 -9.71 -10.53 6.61
N GLY A 63 -9.87 -9.21 6.69
CA GLY A 63 -10.52 -8.41 5.66
C GLY A 63 -9.82 -8.50 4.31
N TYR A 64 -8.50 -8.29 4.25
CA TYR A 64 -7.72 -8.42 3.00
C TYR A 64 -7.81 -9.84 2.43
N ARG A 65 -7.69 -10.86 3.28
CA ARG A 65 -7.81 -12.26 2.87
C ARG A 65 -9.19 -12.56 2.27
N GLY A 66 -10.26 -12.05 2.90
CA GLY A 66 -11.63 -12.20 2.42
C GLY A 66 -11.86 -11.55 1.04
N VAL A 67 -11.28 -10.37 0.79
CA VAL A 67 -11.34 -9.72 -0.53
C VAL A 67 -10.59 -10.56 -1.57
N LEU A 68 -9.38 -11.03 -1.26
CA LEU A 68 -8.60 -11.89 -2.16
C LEU A 68 -9.35 -13.18 -2.50
N GLU A 69 -9.94 -13.86 -1.52
CA GLU A 69 -10.72 -15.09 -1.71
C GLU A 69 -11.94 -14.87 -2.61
N LYS A 70 -12.71 -13.79 -2.39
CA LYS A 70 -13.84 -13.42 -3.25
C LYS A 70 -13.42 -13.03 -4.67
N ALA A 71 -12.21 -12.49 -4.84
CA ALA A 71 -11.60 -12.23 -6.15
C ALA A 71 -11.01 -13.50 -6.81
N GLY A 72 -11.19 -14.69 -6.24
CA GLY A 72 -10.64 -15.94 -6.76
C GLY A 72 -9.13 -16.12 -6.53
N ILE A 73 -8.53 -15.29 -5.68
CA ILE A 73 -7.09 -15.30 -5.38
C ILE A 73 -6.83 -16.06 -4.08
N ASN A 74 -5.99 -17.10 -4.13
CA ASN A 74 -5.62 -17.86 -2.94
C ASN A 74 -4.69 -17.04 -2.01
N PRO A 75 -5.15 -16.55 -0.83
CA PRO A 75 -4.36 -15.69 0.05
C PRO A 75 -3.25 -16.43 0.80
N ASN A 76 -3.19 -17.76 0.74
CA ASN A 76 -2.06 -18.51 1.27
C ASN A 76 -0.89 -18.57 0.28
N LYS A 77 -1.17 -18.48 -1.03
CA LYS A 77 -0.18 -18.41 -2.09
C LYS A 77 0.25 -16.96 -2.34
N PHE A 78 -0.70 -16.05 -2.38
CA PHE A 78 -0.51 -14.63 -2.67
C PHE A 78 -0.83 -13.81 -1.41
N VAL A 79 0.14 -13.79 -0.51
CA VAL A 79 0.01 -13.15 0.81
C VAL A 79 0.05 -11.64 0.62
N ASN A 80 -0.94 -10.91 1.18
CA ASN A 80 -0.92 -9.44 1.11
C ASN A 80 0.31 -8.86 1.82
N SER A 81 0.72 -7.65 1.42
CA SER A 81 1.94 -7.00 1.89
C SER A 81 2.00 -6.85 3.41
N MET A 82 0.89 -6.45 4.04
CA MET A 82 0.82 -6.28 5.50
C MET A 82 1.02 -7.60 6.24
N GLU A 83 0.32 -8.67 5.83
CA GLU A 83 0.50 -10.00 6.41
C GLU A 83 1.93 -10.51 6.18
N ALA A 84 2.53 -10.22 5.03
CA ALA A 84 3.91 -10.63 4.72
C ALA A 84 4.93 -9.92 5.62
N MET A 85 4.79 -8.61 5.84
CA MET A 85 5.62 -7.84 6.78
C MET A 85 5.47 -8.39 8.20
N MET A 86 4.25 -8.55 8.68
CA MET A 86 3.97 -9.09 10.02
C MET A 86 4.56 -10.47 10.21
N LYS A 87 4.40 -11.38 9.23
CA LYS A 87 5.03 -12.71 9.29
C LYS A 87 6.54 -12.66 9.42
N ARG A 88 7.20 -11.73 8.75
CA ARG A 88 8.65 -11.53 8.85
C ARG A 88 9.02 -11.08 10.25
N VAL A 89 8.34 -10.05 10.75
CA VAL A 89 8.58 -9.45 12.08
C VAL A 89 8.31 -10.46 13.20
N LEU A 90 7.19 -11.17 13.17
CA LEU A 90 6.81 -12.17 14.20
C LEU A 90 7.74 -13.39 14.22
N LYS A 91 8.51 -13.64 13.15
CA LYS A 91 9.59 -14.63 13.12
C LYS A 91 10.91 -14.13 13.73
N GLY A 92 10.93 -12.90 14.23
CA GLY A 92 12.12 -12.28 14.81
C GLY A 92 13.08 -11.64 13.79
N ASN A 93 12.65 -11.51 12.52
CA ASN A 93 13.48 -10.85 11.50
C ASN A 93 13.09 -9.38 11.39
N GLU A 94 14.08 -8.52 11.25
CA GLU A 94 13.89 -7.10 10.97
C GLU A 94 13.52 -6.84 9.51
N LEU A 95 12.75 -5.78 9.25
CA LEU A 95 12.59 -5.24 7.91
C LEU A 95 13.89 -4.55 7.47
N PRO A 96 14.30 -4.66 6.20
CA PRO A 96 15.45 -3.93 5.70
C PRO A 96 15.17 -2.43 5.72
N THR A 97 16.18 -1.62 5.99
CA THR A 97 16.16 -0.19 5.73
C THR A 97 16.48 0.07 4.26
N ILE A 98 15.72 0.98 3.63
CA ILE A 98 15.78 1.27 2.20
C ILE A 98 16.07 2.75 1.97
N ASN A 99 15.17 3.62 2.40
CA ASN A 99 15.30 5.06 2.46
C ASN A 99 14.25 5.61 3.45
N SER A 100 14.42 6.85 3.87
CA SER A 100 13.61 7.49 4.90
C SER A 100 12.10 7.36 4.63
N LEU A 101 11.67 7.61 3.39
CA LEU A 101 10.26 7.58 3.01
C LEU A 101 9.66 6.17 3.10
N VAL A 102 10.36 5.17 2.57
CA VAL A 102 9.92 3.76 2.62
C VAL A 102 9.89 3.25 4.05
N ASP A 103 10.90 3.55 4.84
CA ASP A 103 11.05 3.00 6.19
C ASP A 103 10.00 3.59 7.15
N LEU A 104 9.69 4.88 7.00
CA LEU A 104 8.61 5.51 7.76
C LEU A 104 7.22 5.00 7.32
N CYS A 105 7.00 4.74 6.02
CA CYS A 105 5.79 4.07 5.55
C CYS A 105 5.65 2.66 6.16
N ASN A 106 6.74 1.90 6.23
CA ASN A 106 6.75 0.57 6.85
C ASN A 106 6.45 0.65 8.36
N ALA A 107 7.02 1.63 9.07
CA ALA A 107 6.73 1.86 10.49
C ALA A 107 5.24 2.17 10.70
N ILE A 108 4.67 3.13 9.95
CA ILE A 108 3.25 3.49 10.00
C ILE A 108 2.34 2.30 9.69
N SER A 109 2.70 1.49 8.68
CA SER A 109 1.98 0.26 8.34
C SER A 109 1.93 -0.72 9.51
N LEU A 110 3.05 -0.96 10.20
CA LEU A 110 3.12 -1.85 11.36
C LEU A 110 2.35 -1.29 12.56
N GLU A 111 2.52 0.01 12.87
CA GLU A 111 1.86 0.69 13.98
C GLU A 111 0.34 0.62 13.90
N ASN A 112 -0.22 0.66 12.68
CA ASN A 112 -1.66 0.69 12.43
C ASN A 112 -2.20 -0.59 11.79
N GLN A 113 -1.34 -1.55 11.44
CA GLN A 113 -1.66 -2.79 10.74
C GLN A 113 -2.37 -2.57 9.38
N VAL A 114 -2.12 -1.44 8.71
CA VAL A 114 -2.75 -1.05 7.44
C VAL A 114 -1.80 -1.25 6.27
N SER A 115 -2.28 -1.83 5.16
CA SER A 115 -1.52 -1.87 3.91
C SER A 115 -1.34 -0.45 3.39
N LEU A 116 -0.09 -0.02 3.28
CA LEU A 116 0.33 1.27 2.75
C LEU A 116 1.31 1.03 1.62
N GLY A 117 0.98 1.47 0.42
CA GLY A 117 1.86 1.48 -0.76
C GLY A 117 2.12 2.91 -1.20
N GLY A 118 3.36 3.20 -1.61
CA GLY A 118 3.74 4.46 -2.24
C GLY A 118 4.24 4.20 -3.65
N HIS A 119 3.81 5.02 -4.61
CA HIS A 119 4.18 4.93 -6.01
C HIS A 119 4.74 6.27 -6.50
N ASP A 120 5.98 6.26 -6.99
CA ASP A 120 6.62 7.42 -7.59
C ASP A 120 5.84 7.85 -8.83
N LEU A 121 5.34 9.08 -8.82
CA LEU A 121 4.54 9.63 -9.92
C LEU A 121 5.36 9.88 -11.19
N ALA A 122 6.70 9.88 -11.11
CA ALA A 122 7.56 10.01 -12.29
C ALA A 122 7.42 8.81 -13.25
N ASP A 123 7.07 7.64 -12.73
CA ASP A 123 6.87 6.40 -13.52
C ASP A 123 5.39 6.16 -13.90
N ILE A 124 4.48 7.06 -13.53
CA ILE A 124 3.03 6.91 -13.76
C ILE A 124 2.59 7.90 -14.83
N HIS A 125 2.12 7.39 -15.97
CA HIS A 125 1.83 8.18 -17.15
C HIS A 125 0.35 8.19 -17.56
N GLU A 126 -0.45 7.31 -16.99
CA GLU A 126 -1.88 7.19 -17.25
C GLU A 126 -2.67 7.20 -15.93
N ASP A 127 -3.99 7.30 -16.02
CA ASP A 127 -4.86 7.27 -14.85
C ASP A 127 -4.66 5.98 -14.04
N LEU A 128 -4.85 6.11 -12.74
CA LEU A 128 -4.67 5.01 -11.79
C LEU A 128 -6.00 4.31 -11.51
N GLU A 129 -5.98 2.99 -11.47
CA GLU A 129 -7.20 2.21 -11.26
C GLU A 129 -6.96 0.99 -10.37
N VAL A 130 -7.94 0.70 -9.50
CA VAL A 130 -8.09 -0.62 -8.88
C VAL A 130 -9.23 -1.33 -9.61
N ARG A 131 -8.90 -2.37 -10.36
CA ARG A 131 -9.85 -3.10 -11.22
C ARG A 131 -9.40 -4.53 -11.52
N PHE A 132 -10.24 -5.27 -12.19
CA PHE A 132 -9.85 -6.53 -12.81
C PHE A 132 -9.21 -6.29 -14.18
N THR A 133 -8.20 -7.11 -14.51
CA THR A 133 -7.50 -7.05 -15.80
C THR A 133 -8.37 -7.58 -16.94
N SER A 134 -8.11 -7.06 -18.14
CA SER A 134 -8.72 -7.52 -19.41
C SER A 134 -7.87 -8.59 -20.13
N GLY A 135 -6.59 -8.75 -19.73
CA GLY A 135 -5.60 -9.64 -20.37
C GLY A 135 -4.65 -8.91 -21.32
N ASN A 136 -4.75 -7.58 -21.43
CA ASN A 136 -3.81 -6.76 -22.22
C ASN A 136 -2.72 -6.15 -21.32
N GLU A 137 -2.84 -6.32 -20.03
CA GLU A 137 -1.97 -5.72 -19.04
C GLU A 137 -0.62 -6.43 -18.96
N LYS A 138 0.39 -5.67 -18.58
CA LYS A 138 1.76 -6.12 -18.36
C LYS A 138 2.27 -5.66 -17.00
N PHE A 139 3.19 -6.42 -16.44
CA PHE A 139 3.78 -6.15 -15.14
C PHE A 139 5.31 -6.26 -15.23
N LEU A 140 6.03 -5.31 -14.64
CA LEU A 140 7.48 -5.37 -14.54
C LEU A 140 7.86 -5.83 -13.13
N PRO A 141 8.34 -7.09 -12.94
CA PRO A 141 8.72 -7.58 -11.63
C PRO A 141 9.89 -6.78 -11.03
N PHE A 142 9.95 -6.73 -9.71
CA PHE A 142 11.04 -6.04 -9.00
C PHE A 142 12.40 -6.62 -9.40
N GLY A 143 13.31 -5.75 -9.86
CA GLY A 143 14.65 -6.12 -10.33
C GLY A 143 14.69 -6.76 -11.72
N ALA A 144 13.56 -6.87 -12.44
CA ALA A 144 13.54 -7.34 -13.81
C ALA A 144 13.66 -6.19 -14.83
N SER A 145 14.11 -6.53 -16.04
CA SER A 145 14.17 -5.62 -17.19
C SER A 145 13.11 -5.92 -18.26
N GLU A 146 12.37 -7.02 -18.09
CA GLU A 146 11.36 -7.48 -19.05
C GLU A 146 9.99 -7.59 -18.40
N TYR A 147 8.96 -7.19 -19.15
CA TYR A 147 7.58 -7.30 -18.72
C TYR A 147 7.06 -8.73 -18.81
N GLU A 148 6.27 -9.11 -17.82
CA GLU A 148 5.44 -10.30 -17.81
C GLU A 148 4.01 -9.94 -18.22
N PRO A 149 3.32 -10.74 -19.05
CA PRO A 149 1.89 -10.56 -19.30
C PRO A 149 1.08 -10.87 -18.04
N VAL A 150 -0.05 -10.17 -17.88
CA VAL A 150 -1.00 -10.43 -16.80
C VAL A 150 -2.29 -10.99 -17.37
N GLU A 151 -2.70 -12.17 -16.90
CA GLU A 151 -3.92 -12.83 -17.35
C GLU A 151 -5.17 -11.99 -17.04
N ALA A 152 -6.21 -12.15 -17.88
CA ALA A 152 -7.50 -11.50 -17.64
C ALA A 152 -8.14 -11.99 -16.33
N GLY A 153 -8.85 -11.07 -15.63
CA GLY A 153 -9.58 -11.37 -14.41
C GLY A 153 -8.72 -11.34 -13.14
N GLU A 154 -7.48 -10.85 -13.20
CA GLU A 154 -6.67 -10.58 -12.01
C GLU A 154 -7.07 -9.23 -11.40
N LEU A 155 -7.34 -9.18 -10.10
CA LEU A 155 -7.53 -7.92 -9.37
C LEU A 155 -6.17 -7.23 -9.19
N VAL A 156 -6.05 -5.99 -9.69
CA VAL A 156 -4.78 -5.25 -9.72
C VAL A 156 -4.97 -3.78 -9.30
N PHE A 157 -3.86 -3.12 -8.96
CA PHE A 157 -3.71 -1.68 -9.04
C PHE A 157 -2.86 -1.38 -10.27
N THR A 158 -3.32 -0.50 -11.15
CA THR A 158 -2.70 -0.27 -12.47
C THR A 158 -2.70 1.20 -12.88
N SER A 159 -1.80 1.58 -13.78
CA SER A 159 -1.80 2.82 -14.56
C SER A 159 -1.99 2.42 -16.03
N GLY A 160 -3.19 2.64 -16.58
CA GLY A 160 -3.53 2.13 -17.89
C GLY A 160 -3.35 0.61 -18.00
N ASP A 161 -2.50 0.14 -18.93
CA ASP A 161 -2.15 -1.27 -19.12
C ASP A 161 -0.93 -1.73 -18.29
N VAL A 162 -0.31 -0.85 -17.51
CA VAL A 162 0.88 -1.15 -16.70
C VAL A 162 0.49 -1.39 -15.25
N VAL A 163 0.55 -2.65 -14.83
CA VAL A 163 0.20 -3.05 -13.45
C VAL A 163 1.25 -2.54 -12.48
N GLN A 164 0.80 -1.73 -11.51
CA GLN A 164 1.60 -1.18 -10.43
C GLN A 164 1.71 -2.13 -9.24
N THR A 165 0.61 -2.83 -8.93
CA THR A 165 0.61 -3.87 -7.88
C THR A 165 -0.26 -5.05 -8.31
N ARG A 166 0.35 -6.23 -8.42
CA ARG A 166 -0.34 -7.47 -8.73
C ARG A 166 -1.17 -7.97 -7.56
N LYS A 167 -2.28 -8.62 -7.87
CA LYS A 167 -3.22 -9.18 -6.89
C LYS A 167 -3.56 -8.15 -5.81
N TRP A 168 -3.77 -6.90 -6.28
CA TRP A 168 -4.19 -5.74 -5.53
C TRP A 168 -3.19 -5.27 -4.45
N VAL A 169 -2.85 -6.12 -3.48
CA VAL A 169 -1.98 -5.79 -2.33
C VAL A 169 -0.84 -6.79 -2.13
N TRP A 170 -0.47 -7.54 -3.18
CA TRP A 170 0.54 -8.58 -3.06
C TRP A 170 1.96 -8.12 -3.44
N ARG A 171 2.19 -7.72 -4.68
CA ARG A 171 3.54 -7.48 -5.21
C ARG A 171 3.58 -6.23 -6.08
N GLN A 172 4.36 -5.26 -5.65
CA GLN A 172 4.60 -4.01 -6.38
C GLN A 172 5.50 -4.23 -7.59
N SER A 173 5.31 -3.41 -8.63
CA SER A 173 6.15 -3.32 -9.81
C SER A 173 7.51 -2.68 -9.49
N GLU A 174 8.49 -2.91 -10.39
CA GLU A 174 9.74 -2.14 -10.44
C GLU A 174 9.44 -0.67 -10.74
N LEU A 175 8.45 -0.39 -11.60
CA LEU A 175 7.97 0.96 -11.86
C LEU A 175 7.21 1.52 -10.65
N GLY A 176 7.41 2.81 -10.42
CA GLY A 176 6.79 3.49 -9.28
C GLY A 176 7.45 3.18 -7.92
N LYS A 177 8.57 2.48 -7.88
CA LYS A 177 9.30 2.29 -6.62
C LYS A 177 9.87 3.61 -6.11
N MET A 178 9.70 3.86 -4.82
CA MET A 178 10.27 5.04 -4.18
C MET A 178 11.79 4.90 -4.01
N THR A 179 12.54 5.85 -4.59
CA THR A 179 14.01 5.95 -4.54
C THR A 179 14.44 7.22 -3.81
N LEU A 180 15.74 7.42 -3.63
CA LEU A 180 16.27 8.69 -3.08
C LEU A 180 15.94 9.90 -3.94
N GLY A 181 15.72 9.72 -5.25
CA GLY A 181 15.34 10.78 -6.18
C GLY A 181 13.84 11.05 -6.25
N THR A 182 13.00 10.27 -5.56
CA THR A 182 11.55 10.42 -5.59
C THR A 182 11.12 11.73 -4.92
N THR A 183 10.34 12.54 -5.64
CA THR A 183 9.81 13.83 -5.17
C THR A 183 8.29 13.88 -5.10
N ASP A 184 7.61 13.13 -5.96
CA ASP A 184 6.17 13.14 -6.08
C ASP A 184 5.64 11.72 -5.92
N VAL A 185 4.72 11.50 -4.97
CA VAL A 185 4.27 10.16 -4.61
C VAL A 185 2.75 10.10 -4.50
N PHE A 186 2.19 9.06 -5.08
CA PHE A 186 0.83 8.60 -4.81
C PHE A 186 0.87 7.52 -3.74
N PHE A 187 0.36 7.83 -2.55
CA PHE A 187 0.21 6.87 -1.47
C PHE A 187 -1.20 6.31 -1.45
N GLN A 188 -1.31 4.99 -1.39
CA GLN A 188 -2.57 4.27 -1.21
C GLN A 188 -2.54 3.46 0.08
N LEU A 189 -3.46 3.77 0.98
CA LEU A 189 -3.75 3.01 2.17
C LEU A 189 -5.09 2.31 2.00
N THR A 190 -5.17 1.06 2.39
CA THR A 190 -6.42 0.31 2.26
C THR A 190 -6.91 -0.16 3.62
N GLY A 191 -8.19 0.06 3.91
CA GLY A 191 -8.84 -0.35 5.14
C GLY A 191 -10.32 -0.71 4.93
N PHE A 192 -11.05 -0.88 6.03
CA PHE A 192 -12.47 -1.30 6.03
C PHE A 192 -13.34 -0.39 6.90
N ASP A 193 -12.77 0.69 7.42
CA ASP A 193 -13.45 1.68 8.25
C ASP A 193 -12.74 3.04 8.07
N ASP A 194 -13.52 4.10 7.88
CA ASP A 194 -13.06 5.49 7.73
C ASP A 194 -13.48 6.39 8.90
N SER A 195 -13.91 5.79 10.02
CA SER A 195 -14.15 6.54 11.25
C SER A 195 -12.87 7.20 11.78
N PRO A 196 -12.95 8.31 12.53
CA PRO A 196 -11.78 9.06 12.99
C PRO A 196 -10.77 8.23 13.79
N ASP A 197 -11.26 7.25 14.55
CA ASP A 197 -10.42 6.37 15.36
C ASP A 197 -9.98 5.08 14.67
N SER A 198 -10.38 4.89 13.42
CA SER A 198 -10.02 3.70 12.65
C SER A 198 -8.51 3.59 12.41
N PRO A 199 -7.96 2.38 12.25
CA PRO A 199 -6.58 2.18 11.87
C PRO A 199 -6.19 2.91 10.57
N LEU A 200 -7.11 2.97 9.59
CA LEU A 200 -6.90 3.68 8.33
C LEU A 200 -6.74 5.19 8.55
N SER A 201 -7.65 5.80 9.32
CA SER A 201 -7.60 7.24 9.59
C SER A 201 -6.35 7.63 10.38
N LYS A 202 -5.98 6.84 11.39
CA LYS A 202 -4.73 7.04 12.15
C LYS A 202 -3.48 6.91 11.29
N ALA A 203 -3.45 5.94 10.38
CA ALA A 203 -2.32 5.79 9.46
C ALA A 203 -2.21 6.95 8.47
N LEU A 204 -3.34 7.48 7.97
CA LEU A 204 -3.38 8.66 7.12
C LEU A 204 -2.87 9.91 7.87
N ASP A 205 -3.33 10.13 9.09
CA ASP A 205 -2.91 11.25 9.93
C ASP A 205 -1.39 11.19 10.20
N ALA A 206 -0.89 10.01 10.59
CA ALA A 206 0.54 9.78 10.83
C ALA A 206 1.39 9.99 9.56
N LEU A 207 0.89 9.59 8.39
CA LEU A 207 1.59 9.80 7.12
C LEU A 207 1.63 11.30 6.76
N GLU A 208 0.52 12.03 6.87
CA GLU A 208 0.49 13.48 6.60
C GLU A 208 1.44 14.25 7.52
N GLU A 209 1.45 13.92 8.82
CA GLU A 209 2.36 14.51 9.79
C GLU A 209 3.82 14.28 9.41
N VAL A 210 4.20 13.03 9.12
CA VAL A 210 5.55 12.65 8.70
C VAL A 210 5.97 13.36 7.41
N LEU A 211 5.09 13.41 6.40
CA LEU A 211 5.38 14.08 5.14
C LEU A 211 5.65 15.57 5.37
N LYS A 212 4.82 16.23 6.16
CA LYS A 212 4.96 17.65 6.49
C LYS A 212 6.23 17.95 7.28
N GLU A 213 6.52 17.14 8.30
CA GLU A 213 7.63 17.42 9.22
C GLU A 213 9.00 17.04 8.67
N ARG A 214 9.06 15.95 7.88
CA ARG A 214 10.34 15.33 7.50
C ARG A 214 10.74 15.57 6.05
N PHE A 215 9.78 15.73 5.13
CA PHE A 215 10.06 15.76 3.70
C PHE A 215 9.70 17.09 3.03
N GLY A 216 8.89 17.93 3.67
CA GLY A 216 8.40 19.18 3.07
C GLY A 216 7.42 18.93 1.91
N GLY A 217 7.38 19.88 0.96
CA GLY A 217 6.43 19.79 -0.16
C GLY A 217 4.99 20.10 0.24
N THR A 218 4.06 19.57 -0.54
CA THR A 218 2.61 19.71 -0.32
C THR A 218 1.95 18.35 -0.39
N SER A 219 0.83 18.17 0.29
CA SER A 219 0.03 16.95 0.21
C SER A 219 -1.46 17.27 0.07
N GLN A 220 -2.18 16.38 -0.61
CA GLN A 220 -3.64 16.37 -0.70
C GLN A 220 -4.13 15.00 -0.26
N ARG A 221 -5.15 14.98 0.60
CA ARG A 221 -5.76 13.75 1.13
C ARG A 221 -7.15 13.54 0.55
N PHE A 222 -7.46 12.30 0.21
CA PHE A 222 -8.75 11.88 -0.30
C PHE A 222 -9.19 10.57 0.34
N MET A 223 -10.50 10.33 0.36
CA MET A 223 -11.09 9.05 0.73
C MET A 223 -11.94 8.54 -0.42
N VAL A 224 -11.60 7.36 -0.94
CA VAL A 224 -12.33 6.70 -2.02
C VAL A 224 -13.09 5.50 -1.44
N LYS A 225 -14.39 5.45 -1.73
CA LYS A 225 -15.36 4.51 -1.17
C LYS A 225 -16.54 4.31 -2.13
N PRO A 226 -17.46 3.36 -1.89
CA PRO A 226 -18.54 3.07 -2.85
C PRO A 226 -19.35 4.28 -3.32
N GLU A 227 -19.58 5.25 -2.42
CA GLU A 227 -20.35 6.46 -2.72
C GLU A 227 -19.55 7.53 -3.49
N ASN A 228 -18.22 7.44 -3.43
CA ASN A 228 -17.28 8.32 -4.12
C ASN A 228 -16.10 7.48 -4.66
N PRO A 229 -16.28 6.74 -5.77
CA PRO A 229 -15.32 5.74 -6.24
C PRO A 229 -14.14 6.31 -7.03
N GLU A 230 -14.06 7.62 -7.21
CA GLU A 230 -13.04 8.29 -8.00
C GLU A 230 -12.62 9.65 -7.43
N ILE A 231 -11.41 10.05 -7.75
CA ILE A 231 -10.86 11.38 -7.43
C ILE A 231 -10.01 11.89 -8.60
N GLU A 232 -9.85 13.21 -8.69
CA GLU A 232 -8.87 13.89 -9.54
C GLU A 232 -7.81 14.57 -8.67
N PHE A 233 -6.50 14.54 -9.11
CA PHE A 233 -5.37 15.11 -8.37
C PHE A 233 -4.24 15.62 -9.27
#